data_1b7489d2e46c6f7e4d616608df59a475
#
_entry.id   1b7489d2e46c6f7e4d616608df59a475
#
_cell.length_a   1.000
_cell.length_b   1.000
_cell.length_c   1.000
_cell.angle_alpha   90.00
_cell.angle_beta   90.00
_cell.angle_gamma   90.00
#
_symmetry.space_group_name_H-M   'P 1'
#
loop_
_entity.id
_entity.type
_entity.pdbx_description
1 polymer ?
#
loop_
_entity_poly.entity_id
_entity_poly.type
_entity_poly.pdbx_seq_one_letter_code
_entity_poly.pdbx_strand_id
1 'polypeptide(L)'
;MSAILEVPVLIAGGGPVGTTLALDLAYRGIRSLVVEERLAMPPNPKCNTTNARSMEHFRRLGCADAIRRVGLPLDHPTDVVYATRWLGKELTRYRLRSSAEVLAQHSDCGAIDEYWPTPEPQHRVSQLAMEPVLRAHTRQFSECDYREGWRFLSFEQSRDGVEAVIQECASGVTHRVRCQYLVSCEGGHSLIRREMGARLEGRECISKFCTTYLRSSELRARWPHAPGWMHRIYNADGESHIIAIDGIDLWLHHSILGPEGDLDAHDHRPAIRNGLGADLAYEVLGQERWIARALVADRYRNERVFLCGDAAHIWIPMGGFGMNAGIEDAVNLSWKLAATLAGWASPALLDSYETERRSIGQLVAGSAAKIFEDLYRIPVQDPLFEAEGPAADARRAEIGRSITERNVAEFDSIGMQLGVTYLDSPIVSYDGEALPPFAINQYTESSCPGARAPHFWRASGRALYDDLGRGFTLLRIGAAAPEVSSLRLAFANRQVPLAILEITETVAFEKYQHYPLVLVRPDQHIAWRAMTVPADPISVVDLVTAHN
;
A
#
# COMPACT_ATOMS: atom_id res chain seq x y z
N MET A 1 15.61 10.84 -38.25
CA MET A 1 15.66 10.84 -36.75
C MET A 1 14.22 10.87 -36.27
N SER A 2 13.80 9.92 -35.47
CA SER A 2 12.48 9.99 -34.83
C SER A 2 12.39 11.24 -33.97
N ALA A 3 11.21 11.89 -33.96
CA ALA A 3 10.98 13.05 -33.09
C ALA A 3 11.22 12.67 -31.61
N ILE A 4 11.89 13.56 -30.86
CA ILE A 4 12.09 13.39 -29.44
C ILE A 4 10.73 13.63 -28.76
N LEU A 5 10.30 12.69 -27.95
CA LEU A 5 9.10 12.84 -27.10
C LEU A 5 9.46 13.72 -25.91
N GLU A 6 8.64 14.71 -25.58
CA GLU A 6 8.84 15.58 -24.43
C GLU A 6 7.69 15.44 -23.42
N VAL A 7 8.03 15.14 -22.17
CA VAL A 7 7.05 14.97 -21.08
C VAL A 7 7.68 15.43 -19.75
N PRO A 8 6.92 16.06 -18.84
CA PRO A 8 7.45 16.43 -17.53
C PRO A 8 7.98 15.25 -16.72
N VAL A 9 7.22 14.13 -16.68
CA VAL A 9 7.56 12.94 -15.90
C VAL A 9 7.46 11.69 -16.77
N LEU A 10 8.56 10.91 -16.81
CA LEU A 10 8.58 9.56 -17.39
C LEU A 10 8.50 8.54 -16.24
N ILE A 11 7.58 7.60 -16.34
CA ILE A 11 7.37 6.51 -15.37
C ILE A 11 7.70 5.19 -16.06
N ALA A 12 8.72 4.49 -15.59
CA ALA A 12 9.08 3.16 -16.06
C ALA A 12 8.42 2.10 -15.17
N GLY A 13 7.50 1.33 -15.76
CA GLY A 13 6.68 0.33 -15.09
C GLY A 13 5.25 0.79 -14.82
N GLY A 14 4.28 0.10 -15.41
CA GLY A 14 2.84 0.38 -15.34
C GLY A 14 2.07 -0.57 -14.43
N GLY A 15 2.71 -1.14 -13.41
CA GLY A 15 2.04 -1.87 -12.33
C GLY A 15 1.22 -0.94 -11.42
N PRO A 16 0.64 -1.47 -10.32
CA PRO A 16 -0.23 -0.68 -9.43
C PRO A 16 0.40 0.63 -8.95
N VAL A 17 1.69 0.62 -8.63
CA VAL A 17 2.43 1.78 -8.12
C VAL A 17 2.60 2.85 -9.19
N GLY A 18 3.12 2.46 -10.37
CA GLY A 18 3.34 3.41 -11.47
C GLY A 18 2.03 3.98 -12.02
N THR A 19 0.99 3.16 -12.10
CA THR A 19 -0.34 3.62 -12.50
C THR A 19 -0.94 4.58 -11.47
N THR A 20 -0.77 4.31 -10.16
CA THR A 20 -1.21 5.24 -9.10
C THR A 20 -0.46 6.56 -9.17
N LEU A 21 0.87 6.53 -9.41
CA LEU A 21 1.67 7.73 -9.59
C LEU A 21 1.16 8.57 -10.77
N ALA A 22 0.89 7.92 -11.91
CA ALA A 22 0.36 8.59 -13.10
C ALA A 22 -1.02 9.21 -12.86
N LEU A 23 -1.92 8.47 -12.18
CA LEU A 23 -3.25 8.96 -11.82
C LEU A 23 -3.18 10.16 -10.86
N ASP A 24 -2.29 10.12 -9.86
CA ASP A 24 -2.18 11.22 -8.89
C ASP A 24 -1.49 12.45 -9.50
N LEU A 25 -0.52 12.28 -10.41
CA LEU A 25 0.03 13.37 -11.22
C LEU A 25 -1.06 14.00 -12.11
N ALA A 26 -1.84 13.17 -12.80
CA ALA A 26 -2.94 13.65 -13.65
C ALA A 26 -4.03 14.37 -12.84
N TYR A 27 -4.39 13.85 -11.67
CA TYR A 27 -5.29 14.53 -10.72
C TYR A 27 -4.80 15.94 -10.37
N ARG A 28 -3.46 16.15 -10.35
CA ARG A 28 -2.81 17.46 -10.11
C ARG A 28 -2.53 18.27 -11.38
N GLY A 29 -2.93 17.78 -12.55
CA GLY A 29 -2.74 18.45 -13.83
C GLY A 29 -1.32 18.33 -14.42
N ILE A 30 -0.54 17.35 -13.98
CA ILE A 30 0.82 17.11 -14.47
C ILE A 30 0.81 15.98 -15.49
N ARG A 31 1.34 16.27 -16.68
CA ARG A 31 1.49 15.27 -17.74
C ARG A 31 2.56 14.23 -17.39
N SER A 32 2.27 12.96 -17.68
CA SER A 32 3.22 11.85 -17.53
C SER A 32 3.12 10.86 -18.69
N LEU A 33 4.25 10.21 -19.00
CA LEU A 33 4.33 9.07 -19.89
C LEU A 33 4.64 7.83 -19.06
N VAL A 34 3.76 6.84 -19.09
CA VAL A 34 4.01 5.52 -18.50
C VAL A 34 4.40 4.53 -19.58
N VAL A 35 5.49 3.81 -19.37
CA VAL A 35 5.88 2.70 -20.23
C VAL A 35 5.80 1.39 -19.46
N GLU A 36 5.02 0.44 -19.99
CA GLU A 36 4.84 -0.90 -19.43
C GLU A 36 5.19 -1.94 -20.51
N GLU A 37 6.16 -2.79 -20.20
CA GLU A 37 6.66 -3.79 -21.13
C GLU A 37 5.62 -4.88 -21.45
N ARG A 38 4.82 -5.25 -20.46
CA ARG A 38 3.86 -6.35 -20.59
C ARG A 38 2.58 -5.90 -21.28
N LEU A 39 2.12 -6.72 -22.23
CA LEU A 39 0.80 -6.62 -22.85
C LEU A 39 -0.27 -7.41 -22.10
N ALA A 40 0.14 -8.47 -21.40
CA ALA A 40 -0.74 -9.33 -20.63
C ALA A 40 -0.47 -9.20 -19.13
N MET A 41 -1.49 -9.50 -18.34
CA MET A 41 -1.35 -9.61 -16.89
C MET A 41 -0.36 -10.75 -16.53
N PRO A 42 0.37 -10.63 -15.40
CA PRO A 42 1.22 -11.72 -14.94
C PRO A 42 0.38 -12.98 -14.68
N PRO A 43 0.96 -14.19 -14.84
CA PRO A 43 0.21 -15.44 -14.68
C PRO A 43 -0.26 -15.68 -13.24
N ASN A 44 0.36 -15.06 -12.25
CA ASN A 44 0.03 -15.21 -10.83
C ASN A 44 -0.27 -13.85 -10.19
N PRO A 45 -1.28 -13.76 -9.32
CA PRO A 45 -1.52 -12.56 -8.51
C PRO A 45 -0.43 -12.43 -7.45
N LYS A 46 0.22 -11.26 -7.38
CA LYS A 46 1.28 -10.96 -6.39
C LYS A 46 0.72 -10.37 -5.09
N CYS A 47 -0.43 -9.75 -5.15
CA CYS A 47 -1.13 -9.16 -4.01
C CYS A 47 -2.63 -9.42 -4.12
N ASN A 48 -3.28 -9.58 -2.96
CA ASN A 48 -4.73 -9.76 -2.85
C ASN A 48 -5.35 -8.94 -1.73
N THR A 49 -4.60 -7.94 -1.23
CA THR A 49 -5.07 -7.06 -0.15
C THR A 49 -4.73 -5.62 -0.48
N THR A 50 -5.75 -4.78 -0.58
CA THR A 50 -5.61 -3.33 -0.63
C THR A 50 -6.00 -2.78 0.74
N ASN A 51 -5.06 -2.16 1.44
CA ASN A 51 -5.27 -1.66 2.79
C ASN A 51 -6.13 -0.39 2.81
N ALA A 52 -6.57 0.02 3.99
CA ALA A 52 -7.43 1.18 4.15
C ALA A 52 -6.79 2.46 3.59
N ARG A 53 -5.49 2.67 3.83
CA ARG A 53 -4.78 3.85 3.34
C ARG A 53 -4.74 3.94 1.82
N SER A 54 -4.45 2.83 1.15
CA SER A 54 -4.51 2.76 -0.33
C SER A 54 -5.92 3.02 -0.85
N MET A 55 -6.95 2.48 -0.18
CA MET A 55 -8.34 2.72 -0.55
C MET A 55 -8.75 4.19 -0.36
N GLU A 56 -8.25 4.90 0.65
CA GLU A 56 -8.43 6.36 0.79
C GLU A 56 -7.87 7.12 -0.41
N HIS A 57 -6.68 6.73 -0.89
CA HIS A 57 -6.09 7.34 -2.07
C HIS A 57 -6.91 7.03 -3.32
N PHE A 58 -7.37 5.79 -3.50
CA PHE A 58 -8.22 5.41 -4.61
C PHE A 58 -9.61 6.10 -4.55
N ARG A 59 -10.15 6.37 -3.36
CA ARG A 59 -11.34 7.21 -3.18
C ARG A 59 -11.09 8.61 -3.72
N ARG A 60 -10.02 9.26 -3.30
CA ARG A 60 -9.64 10.60 -3.77
C ARG A 60 -9.41 10.65 -5.29
N LEU A 61 -8.87 9.56 -5.87
CA LEU A 61 -8.64 9.43 -7.31
C LEU A 61 -9.91 8.99 -8.08
N GLY A 62 -11.02 8.67 -7.39
CA GLY A 62 -12.30 8.32 -8.00
C GLY A 62 -12.43 6.89 -8.51
N CYS A 63 -11.56 5.97 -8.08
CA CYS A 63 -11.58 4.57 -8.55
C CYS A 63 -11.85 3.52 -7.45
N ALA A 64 -12.05 3.90 -6.18
CA ALA A 64 -12.26 2.97 -5.08
C ALA A 64 -13.47 2.03 -5.32
N ASP A 65 -14.61 2.55 -5.72
CA ASP A 65 -15.81 1.75 -5.99
C ASP A 65 -15.61 0.77 -7.16
N ALA A 66 -14.87 1.18 -8.20
CA ALA A 66 -14.56 0.32 -9.32
C ALA A 66 -13.66 -0.85 -8.89
N ILE A 67 -12.70 -0.60 -7.99
CA ILE A 67 -11.81 -1.63 -7.41
C ILE A 67 -12.63 -2.58 -6.53
N ARG A 68 -13.57 -2.07 -5.71
CA ARG A 68 -14.42 -2.92 -4.86
C ARG A 68 -15.28 -3.88 -5.67
N ARG A 69 -15.77 -3.46 -6.83
CA ARG A 69 -16.62 -4.31 -7.71
C ARG A 69 -15.90 -5.50 -8.32
N VAL A 70 -14.57 -5.48 -8.42
CA VAL A 70 -13.77 -6.56 -9.03
C VAL A 70 -13.03 -7.42 -8.01
N GLY A 71 -13.15 -7.10 -6.72
CA GLY A 71 -12.58 -7.87 -5.62
C GLY A 71 -13.43 -9.04 -5.17
N LEU A 72 -13.11 -9.59 -4.00
CA LEU A 72 -14.00 -10.55 -3.33
C LEU A 72 -15.38 -9.92 -3.14
N PRO A 73 -16.47 -10.70 -3.26
CA PRO A 73 -17.81 -10.23 -2.91
C PRO A 73 -17.80 -9.55 -1.54
N LEU A 74 -18.52 -8.43 -1.41
CA LEU A 74 -18.46 -7.62 -0.19
C LEU A 74 -18.89 -8.39 1.06
N ASP A 75 -19.80 -9.36 0.90
CA ASP A 75 -20.32 -10.24 1.95
C ASP A 75 -19.48 -11.50 2.16
N HIS A 76 -18.43 -11.74 1.33
CA HIS A 76 -17.57 -12.90 1.51
C HIS A 76 -16.83 -12.80 2.84
N PRO A 77 -16.86 -13.87 3.70
CA PRO A 77 -16.12 -13.88 4.96
C PRO A 77 -14.62 -13.71 4.71
N THR A 78 -14.00 -12.78 5.43
CA THR A 78 -12.55 -12.52 5.32
C THR A 78 -11.73 -13.21 6.41
N ASP A 79 -12.34 -14.16 7.12
CA ASP A 79 -11.70 -14.94 8.17
C ASP A 79 -10.42 -15.63 7.71
N VAL A 80 -9.48 -15.77 8.64
CA VAL A 80 -8.30 -16.62 8.48
C VAL A 80 -8.52 -17.90 9.27
N VAL A 81 -8.60 -19.03 8.55
CA VAL A 81 -8.89 -20.34 9.12
C VAL A 81 -7.59 -21.13 9.22
N TYR A 82 -7.37 -21.76 10.35
CA TYR A 82 -6.26 -22.66 10.60
C TYR A 82 -6.80 -24.08 10.72
N ALA A 83 -6.30 -24.97 9.87
CA ALA A 83 -6.79 -26.34 9.80
C ALA A 83 -5.64 -27.33 9.59
N THR A 84 -5.87 -28.58 9.92
CA THR A 84 -4.88 -29.65 9.69
C THR A 84 -4.72 -29.97 8.23
N ARG A 85 -5.82 -30.00 7.48
CA ARG A 85 -5.92 -30.14 6.02
C ARG A 85 -7.18 -29.42 5.55
N TRP A 86 -7.33 -29.19 4.27
CA TRP A 86 -8.56 -28.64 3.72
C TRP A 86 -9.79 -29.44 4.11
N LEU A 87 -9.74 -30.77 4.02
CA LEU A 87 -10.80 -31.66 4.48
C LEU A 87 -10.63 -32.13 5.93
N GLY A 88 -9.69 -31.54 6.67
CA GLY A 88 -9.34 -31.94 8.03
C GLY A 88 -10.08 -31.16 9.11
N LYS A 89 -9.45 -31.10 10.30
CA LYS A 89 -10.00 -30.44 11.48
C LYS A 89 -9.60 -28.99 11.54
N GLU A 90 -10.52 -28.11 11.84
CA GLU A 90 -10.22 -26.71 12.18
C GLU A 90 -9.49 -26.67 13.53
N LEU A 91 -8.35 -25.97 13.58
CA LEU A 91 -7.55 -25.74 14.78
C LEU A 91 -8.03 -24.48 15.50
N THR A 92 -8.21 -23.42 14.74
CA THR A 92 -8.73 -22.14 15.21
C THR A 92 -9.13 -21.27 14.03
N ARG A 93 -9.80 -20.15 14.33
CA ARG A 93 -10.23 -19.17 13.34
C ARG A 93 -10.00 -17.76 13.87
N TYR A 94 -9.29 -16.95 13.11
CA TYR A 94 -9.19 -15.52 13.35
C TYR A 94 -10.31 -14.81 12.58
N ARG A 95 -11.29 -14.30 13.29
CA ARG A 95 -12.43 -13.64 12.67
C ARG A 95 -12.08 -12.23 12.22
N LEU A 96 -12.40 -11.94 10.97
CA LEU A 96 -12.30 -10.64 10.37
C LEU A 96 -13.64 -10.28 9.76
N ARG A 97 -14.03 -9.00 9.89
CA ARG A 97 -15.27 -8.53 9.31
C ARG A 97 -15.19 -8.49 7.79
N SER A 98 -16.27 -8.90 7.13
CA SER A 98 -16.41 -8.71 5.69
C SER A 98 -16.46 -7.22 5.32
N SER A 99 -16.19 -6.89 4.07
CA SER A 99 -16.31 -5.51 3.59
C SER A 99 -17.74 -4.96 3.77
N ALA A 100 -18.76 -5.80 3.58
CA ALA A 100 -20.15 -5.41 3.78
C ALA A 100 -20.45 -5.06 5.24
N GLU A 101 -19.95 -5.87 6.20
CA GLU A 101 -20.13 -5.60 7.63
C GLU A 101 -19.47 -4.29 8.07
N VAL A 102 -18.27 -4.00 7.56
CA VAL A 102 -17.59 -2.74 7.88
C VAL A 102 -18.30 -1.55 7.22
N LEU A 103 -18.70 -1.67 5.96
CA LEU A 103 -19.43 -0.61 5.26
C LEU A 103 -20.82 -0.35 5.84
N ALA A 104 -21.52 -1.40 6.34
CA ALA A 104 -22.81 -1.24 7.00
C ALA A 104 -22.72 -0.44 8.31
N GLN A 105 -21.66 -0.66 9.09
CA GLN A 105 -21.41 0.17 10.29
C GLN A 105 -21.16 1.64 9.94
N HIS A 106 -20.70 1.90 8.74
CA HIS A 106 -20.45 3.21 8.21
C HIS A 106 -21.74 4.01 7.97
N SER A 107 -22.82 3.35 7.54
CA SER A 107 -24.08 4.00 7.20
C SER A 107 -24.99 4.27 8.41
N ASP A 108 -24.80 3.57 9.52
CA ASP A 108 -25.81 3.49 10.58
C ASP A 108 -25.62 4.45 11.76
N CYS A 109 -24.48 5.12 11.94
CA CYS A 109 -24.32 6.08 13.03
C CYS A 109 -23.02 6.90 12.99
N GLY A 110 -23.05 8.06 13.67
CA GLY A 110 -21.86 8.82 14.02
C GLY A 110 -20.90 8.13 15.01
N ALA A 111 -21.16 6.88 15.39
CA ALA A 111 -20.29 6.07 16.25
C ALA A 111 -19.19 5.29 15.50
N ILE A 112 -19.15 5.40 14.20
CA ILE A 112 -18.18 4.71 13.34
C ILE A 112 -16.75 5.15 13.59
N ASP A 113 -16.56 6.40 13.91
CA ASP A 113 -15.28 6.96 14.20
C ASP A 113 -14.54 6.25 15.37
N GLU A 114 -15.28 5.61 16.25
CA GLU A 114 -14.70 4.85 17.36
C GLU A 114 -14.10 3.50 16.92
N TYR A 115 -14.64 2.90 15.82
CA TYR A 115 -14.24 1.56 15.40
C TYR A 115 -13.44 1.52 14.09
N TRP A 116 -13.58 2.53 13.23
CA TRP A 116 -12.94 2.57 11.93
C TRP A 116 -12.57 4.00 11.53
N PRO A 117 -11.37 4.44 11.86
CA PRO A 117 -10.95 5.84 11.74
C PRO A 117 -10.59 6.21 10.29
N THR A 118 -11.34 5.74 9.31
CA THR A 118 -11.11 5.98 7.89
C THR A 118 -12.41 5.90 7.10
N PRO A 119 -12.58 6.69 6.02
CA PRO A 119 -13.75 6.59 5.14
C PRO A 119 -13.73 5.34 4.25
N GLU A 120 -12.59 4.61 4.20
CA GLU A 120 -12.40 3.48 3.31
C GLU A 120 -11.81 2.28 4.04
N PRO A 121 -12.60 1.24 4.35
CA PRO A 121 -12.06 0.01 4.88
C PRO A 121 -11.16 -0.70 3.87
N GLN A 122 -10.25 -1.53 4.38
CA GLN A 122 -9.45 -2.41 3.53
C GLN A 122 -10.36 -3.30 2.65
N HIS A 123 -9.82 -3.75 1.51
CA HIS A 123 -10.55 -4.59 0.58
C HIS A 123 -9.68 -5.75 0.07
N ARG A 124 -10.30 -6.93 -0.09
CA ARG A 124 -9.65 -8.10 -0.66
C ARG A 124 -9.89 -8.12 -2.17
N VAL A 125 -8.85 -7.77 -2.92
CA VAL A 125 -8.88 -7.76 -4.38
C VAL A 125 -7.57 -8.28 -4.93
N SER A 126 -7.65 -9.20 -5.87
CA SER A 126 -6.47 -9.67 -6.59
C SER A 126 -5.89 -8.56 -7.44
N GLN A 127 -4.55 -8.44 -7.45
CA GLN A 127 -3.85 -7.53 -8.34
C GLN A 127 -4.24 -7.73 -9.80
N LEU A 128 -4.49 -8.99 -10.23
CA LEU A 128 -4.93 -9.30 -11.59
C LEU A 128 -6.28 -8.68 -11.97
N ALA A 129 -7.16 -8.48 -11.00
CA ALA A 129 -8.45 -7.82 -11.20
C ALA A 129 -8.36 -6.29 -11.04
N MET A 130 -7.50 -5.81 -10.14
CA MET A 130 -7.36 -4.39 -9.84
C MET A 130 -6.59 -3.63 -10.93
N GLU A 131 -5.49 -4.17 -11.45
CA GLU A 131 -4.66 -3.45 -12.46
C GLU A 131 -5.45 -3.04 -13.71
N PRO A 132 -6.29 -3.90 -14.31
CA PRO A 132 -7.12 -3.48 -15.45
C PRO A 132 -8.04 -2.31 -15.12
N VAL A 133 -8.58 -2.23 -13.89
CA VAL A 133 -9.41 -1.11 -13.44
C VAL A 133 -8.57 0.17 -13.37
N LEU A 134 -7.39 0.12 -12.77
CA LEU A 134 -6.49 1.28 -12.68
C LEU A 134 -6.05 1.75 -14.08
N ARG A 135 -5.66 0.83 -14.97
CA ARG A 135 -5.29 1.16 -16.36
C ARG A 135 -6.45 1.77 -17.15
N ALA A 136 -7.67 1.23 -17.00
CA ALA A 136 -8.85 1.80 -17.63
C ALA A 136 -9.15 3.21 -17.10
N HIS A 137 -8.88 3.45 -15.82
CA HIS A 137 -9.10 4.74 -15.20
C HIS A 137 -8.11 5.80 -15.70
N THR A 138 -6.86 5.45 -16.05
CA THR A 138 -5.90 6.41 -16.62
C THR A 138 -6.39 7.04 -17.93
N ARG A 139 -7.19 6.31 -18.72
CA ARG A 139 -7.74 6.79 -19.99
C ARG A 139 -8.76 7.94 -19.84
N GLN A 140 -9.21 8.22 -18.62
CA GLN A 140 -10.09 9.35 -18.32
C GLN A 140 -9.33 10.67 -18.18
N PHE A 141 -7.98 10.63 -18.15
CA PHE A 141 -7.13 11.78 -17.96
C PHE A 141 -6.24 12.02 -19.19
N SER A 142 -6.40 13.17 -19.82
CA SER A 142 -5.56 13.58 -20.96
C SER A 142 -4.08 13.77 -20.59
N GLU A 143 -3.80 13.96 -19.32
CA GLU A 143 -2.47 14.13 -18.74
C GLU A 143 -1.68 12.81 -18.66
N CYS A 144 -2.34 11.66 -18.78
CA CYS A 144 -1.71 10.34 -18.65
C CYS A 144 -1.57 9.67 -20.04
N ASP A 145 -0.35 9.62 -20.59
CA ASP A 145 -0.01 8.80 -21.75
C ASP A 145 0.48 7.43 -21.25
N TYR A 146 -0.39 6.41 -21.30
CA TYR A 146 -0.07 5.06 -20.82
C TYR A 146 0.15 4.12 -22.01
N ARG A 147 1.40 3.61 -22.14
CA ARG A 147 1.82 2.76 -23.27
C ARG A 147 2.17 1.36 -22.82
N GLU A 148 1.33 0.39 -23.18
CA GLU A 148 1.58 -1.05 -23.03
C GLU A 148 2.42 -1.57 -24.18
N GLY A 149 3.28 -2.57 -23.92
CA GLY A 149 4.22 -3.12 -24.90
C GLY A 149 5.41 -2.18 -25.17
N TRP A 150 5.72 -1.29 -24.25
CA TRP A 150 6.86 -0.39 -24.32
C TRP A 150 7.83 -0.64 -23.17
N ARG A 151 9.11 -0.83 -23.51
CA ARG A 151 10.19 -1.12 -22.55
C ARG A 151 11.07 0.09 -22.34
N PHE A 152 11.44 0.35 -21.11
CA PHE A 152 12.53 1.26 -20.78
C PHE A 152 13.89 0.57 -21.05
N LEU A 153 14.85 1.29 -21.65
CA LEU A 153 16.16 0.72 -22.01
C LEU A 153 17.32 1.37 -21.26
N SER A 154 17.38 2.70 -21.20
CA SER A 154 18.49 3.43 -20.58
C SER A 154 18.13 4.88 -20.31
N PHE A 155 18.93 5.57 -19.52
CA PHE A 155 18.82 7.01 -19.32
C PHE A 155 20.19 7.67 -19.13
N GLU A 156 20.24 8.96 -19.40
CA GLU A 156 21.29 9.87 -19.00
C GLU A 156 20.64 11.08 -18.34
N GLN A 157 21.21 11.57 -17.23
CA GLN A 157 20.70 12.77 -16.58
C GLN A 157 21.72 13.92 -16.61
N SER A 158 21.20 15.13 -16.63
CA SER A 158 21.95 16.37 -16.56
C SER A 158 21.24 17.36 -15.62
N ARG A 159 21.83 18.54 -15.47
CA ARG A 159 21.19 19.62 -14.70
C ARG A 159 19.85 20.06 -15.29
N ASP A 160 19.66 19.90 -16.61
CA ASP A 160 18.50 20.40 -17.33
C ASP A 160 17.35 19.38 -17.44
N GLY A 161 17.65 18.08 -17.24
CA GLY A 161 16.65 17.03 -17.35
C GLY A 161 17.25 15.62 -17.48
N VAL A 162 16.39 14.70 -17.88
CA VAL A 162 16.73 13.30 -18.16
C VAL A 162 16.42 13.01 -19.62
N GLU A 163 17.38 12.42 -20.35
CA GLU A 163 17.16 11.81 -21.65
C GLU A 163 17.09 10.30 -21.49
N ALA A 164 15.96 9.71 -21.85
CA ALA A 164 15.73 8.27 -21.77
C ALA A 164 15.53 7.67 -23.16
N VAL A 165 15.82 6.37 -23.26
CA VAL A 165 15.52 5.57 -24.44
C VAL A 165 14.47 4.54 -24.06
N ILE A 166 13.38 4.51 -24.82
CA ILE A 166 12.31 3.53 -24.71
C ILE A 166 12.16 2.78 -26.03
N GLN A 167 11.63 1.57 -25.98
CA GLN A 167 11.46 0.70 -27.14
C GLN A 167 10.04 0.19 -27.22
N GLU A 168 9.45 0.27 -28.40
CA GLU A 168 8.23 -0.48 -28.70
C GLU A 168 8.58 -1.96 -28.89
N CYS A 169 8.06 -2.84 -28.04
CA CYS A 169 8.44 -4.26 -28.02
C CYS A 169 8.06 -5.00 -29.31
N ALA A 170 6.93 -4.64 -29.94
CA ALA A 170 6.44 -5.30 -31.13
C ALA A 170 7.29 -5.02 -32.37
N SER A 171 7.73 -3.77 -32.56
CA SER A 171 8.51 -3.35 -33.73
C SER A 171 10.03 -3.33 -33.49
N GLY A 172 10.47 -3.31 -32.22
CA GLY A 172 11.86 -3.10 -31.84
C GLY A 172 12.35 -1.67 -32.06
N VAL A 173 11.47 -0.76 -32.50
CA VAL A 173 11.82 0.64 -32.75
C VAL A 173 12.08 1.37 -31.42
N THR A 174 13.19 2.10 -31.37
CA THR A 174 13.55 2.90 -30.20
C THR A 174 13.16 4.37 -30.38
N HIS A 175 12.77 4.99 -29.28
CA HIS A 175 12.42 6.40 -29.20
C HIS A 175 13.18 7.07 -28.08
N ARG A 176 13.58 8.32 -28.30
CA ARG A 176 14.17 9.17 -27.25
C ARG A 176 13.07 9.95 -26.57
N VAL A 177 13.14 10.01 -25.24
CA VAL A 177 12.24 10.79 -24.38
C VAL A 177 13.07 11.78 -23.58
N ARG A 178 12.70 13.06 -23.63
CA ARG A 178 13.24 14.08 -22.74
C ARG A 178 12.21 14.37 -21.65
N CYS A 179 12.62 14.25 -20.38
CA CYS A 179 11.75 14.54 -19.24
C CYS A 179 12.49 15.35 -18.17
N GLN A 180 11.73 16.00 -17.29
CA GLN A 180 12.31 16.68 -16.14
C GLN A 180 12.64 15.70 -15.01
N TYR A 181 11.81 14.66 -14.85
CA TYR A 181 11.99 13.63 -13.84
C TYR A 181 11.69 12.24 -14.40
N LEU A 182 12.49 11.26 -13.96
CA LEU A 182 12.31 9.85 -14.24
C LEU A 182 11.98 9.10 -12.94
N VAL A 183 10.91 8.31 -12.96
CA VAL A 183 10.52 7.49 -11.80
C VAL A 183 10.52 6.02 -12.19
N SER A 184 11.31 5.23 -11.47
CA SER A 184 11.30 3.77 -11.58
C SER A 184 10.19 3.17 -10.73
N CYS A 185 9.22 2.56 -11.40
CA CYS A 185 8.20 1.66 -10.84
C CYS A 185 8.34 0.25 -11.46
N GLU A 186 9.56 -0.14 -11.87
CA GLU A 186 9.88 -1.38 -12.60
C GLU A 186 9.82 -2.64 -11.73
N GLY A 187 9.53 -2.49 -10.45
CA GLY A 187 9.51 -3.61 -9.52
C GLY A 187 10.91 -4.07 -9.07
N GLY A 188 11.00 -5.25 -8.46
CA GLY A 188 12.20 -5.73 -7.78
C GLY A 188 13.46 -5.88 -8.65
N HIS A 189 13.28 -6.01 -9.96
CA HIS A 189 14.38 -6.15 -10.92
C HIS A 189 14.77 -4.84 -11.63
N SER A 190 14.39 -3.68 -11.07
CA SER A 190 14.60 -2.37 -11.68
C SER A 190 16.00 -2.19 -12.30
N LEU A 191 16.01 -1.84 -13.58
CA LEU A 191 17.21 -1.46 -14.33
C LEU A 191 17.69 -0.08 -13.85
N ILE A 192 16.76 0.87 -13.71
CA ILE A 192 17.05 2.24 -13.26
C ILE A 192 17.74 2.23 -11.90
N ARG A 193 17.29 1.40 -10.93
CA ARG A 193 17.95 1.26 -9.63
C ARG A 193 19.43 0.89 -9.80
N ARG A 194 19.73 -0.08 -10.66
CA ARG A 194 21.11 -0.53 -10.89
C ARG A 194 21.95 0.54 -11.58
N GLU A 195 21.40 1.22 -12.58
CA GLU A 195 22.11 2.27 -13.33
C GLU A 195 22.37 3.52 -12.46
N MET A 196 21.48 3.88 -11.55
CA MET A 196 21.72 4.95 -10.57
C MET A 196 22.69 4.55 -9.43
N GLY A 197 23.16 3.30 -9.41
CA GLY A 197 24.08 2.78 -8.41
C GLY A 197 23.47 2.52 -7.04
N ALA A 198 22.13 2.48 -6.93
CA ALA A 198 21.44 2.17 -5.69
C ALA A 198 21.47 0.66 -5.40
N ARG A 199 21.74 0.31 -4.14
CA ARG A 199 21.87 -1.07 -3.67
C ARG A 199 20.73 -1.41 -2.72
N LEU A 200 20.23 -2.64 -2.83
CA LEU A 200 19.30 -3.18 -1.85
C LEU A 200 20.11 -3.73 -0.66
N GLU A 201 19.74 -3.31 0.54
CA GLU A 201 20.36 -3.71 1.80
C GLU A 201 19.36 -4.45 2.67
N GLY A 202 19.80 -5.50 3.38
CA GLY A 202 18.98 -6.25 4.31
C GLY A 202 19.13 -7.77 4.15
N ARG A 203 18.03 -8.51 4.32
CA ARG A 203 18.02 -9.98 4.30
C ARG A 203 17.63 -10.51 2.93
N GLU A 204 18.56 -11.18 2.25
CA GLU A 204 18.40 -11.72 0.90
C GLU A 204 17.47 -12.93 0.82
N CYS A 205 17.38 -13.73 1.90
CA CYS A 205 16.51 -14.90 1.97
C CYS A 205 15.96 -15.04 3.39
N ILE A 206 14.65 -14.96 3.52
CA ILE A 206 13.91 -15.28 4.76
C ILE A 206 13.32 -16.69 4.62
N SER A 207 12.71 -16.98 3.47
CA SER A 207 12.11 -18.26 3.14
C SER A 207 11.94 -18.37 1.63
N LYS A 208 11.70 -19.58 1.14
CA LYS A 208 11.42 -19.87 -0.27
C LYS A 208 10.01 -20.40 -0.42
N PHE A 209 9.35 -20.02 -1.51
CA PHE A 209 7.96 -20.33 -1.76
C PHE A 209 7.75 -20.83 -3.19
N CYS A 210 6.82 -21.79 -3.32
CA CYS A 210 6.21 -22.11 -4.59
C CYS A 210 4.72 -21.75 -4.53
N THR A 211 4.30 -20.84 -5.41
CA THR A 211 2.90 -20.42 -5.52
C THR A 211 2.27 -21.04 -6.74
N THR A 212 1.12 -21.69 -6.56
CA THR A 212 0.30 -22.23 -7.64
C THR A 212 -1.04 -21.50 -7.68
N TYR A 213 -1.34 -20.85 -8.78
CA TYR A 213 -2.65 -20.28 -9.08
C TYR A 213 -3.49 -21.35 -9.75
N LEU A 214 -4.63 -21.66 -9.19
CA LEU A 214 -5.45 -22.78 -9.63
C LEU A 214 -6.94 -22.43 -9.68
N ARG A 215 -7.66 -23.17 -10.51
CA ARG A 215 -9.12 -23.17 -10.55
C ARG A 215 -9.64 -24.51 -10.04
N SER A 216 -10.61 -24.46 -9.11
CA SER A 216 -11.29 -25.64 -8.61
C SER A 216 -12.63 -25.28 -7.98
N SER A 217 -13.71 -25.77 -8.53
CA SER A 217 -15.04 -25.70 -7.93
C SER A 217 -15.20 -26.69 -6.76
N GLU A 218 -14.42 -27.77 -6.73
CA GLU A 218 -14.47 -28.77 -5.67
C GLU A 218 -13.96 -28.26 -4.34
N LEU A 219 -12.97 -27.34 -4.32
CA LEU A 219 -12.45 -26.82 -3.06
C LEU A 219 -13.58 -26.19 -2.26
N ARG A 220 -14.35 -25.28 -2.85
CA ARG A 220 -15.47 -24.65 -2.15
C ARG A 220 -16.57 -25.64 -1.79
N ALA A 221 -16.94 -26.51 -2.71
CA ALA A 221 -18.04 -27.46 -2.52
C ALA A 221 -17.78 -28.49 -1.41
N ARG A 222 -16.51 -28.84 -1.19
CA ARG A 222 -16.10 -29.86 -0.22
C ARG A 222 -15.50 -29.32 1.07
N TRP A 223 -15.38 -28.01 1.23
CA TRP A 223 -14.92 -27.41 2.48
C TRP A 223 -15.91 -27.72 3.61
N PRO A 224 -15.48 -28.39 4.70
CA PRO A 224 -16.41 -28.89 5.72
C PRO A 224 -16.78 -27.87 6.78
N HIS A 225 -16.16 -26.69 6.77
CA HIS A 225 -16.35 -25.66 7.80
C HIS A 225 -16.98 -24.39 7.21
N ALA A 226 -17.22 -23.38 8.03
CA ALA A 226 -17.64 -22.08 7.54
C ALA A 226 -16.55 -21.47 6.61
N PRO A 227 -16.93 -20.81 5.51
CA PRO A 227 -15.96 -20.25 4.57
C PRO A 227 -15.07 -19.18 5.22
N GLY A 228 -13.89 -18.98 4.64
CA GLY A 228 -12.94 -17.95 5.00
C GLY A 228 -12.19 -17.48 3.74
N TRP A 229 -11.40 -16.42 3.90
CA TRP A 229 -10.59 -15.90 2.82
C TRP A 229 -9.25 -16.65 2.69
N MET A 230 -8.55 -16.86 3.80
CA MET A 230 -7.26 -17.54 3.87
C MET A 230 -7.34 -18.77 4.76
N HIS A 231 -6.79 -19.86 4.28
CA HIS A 231 -6.73 -21.13 5.00
C HIS A 231 -5.27 -21.51 5.19
N ARG A 232 -4.79 -21.55 6.42
CA ARG A 232 -3.45 -22.01 6.79
C ARG A 232 -3.52 -23.45 7.23
N ILE A 233 -2.78 -24.27 6.52
CA ILE A 233 -2.80 -25.73 6.71
C ILE A 233 -1.54 -26.14 7.45
N TYR A 234 -1.71 -26.82 8.57
CA TYR A 234 -0.65 -27.29 9.46
C TYR A 234 -0.82 -28.77 9.77
N ASN A 235 0.08 -29.60 9.30
CA ASN A 235 0.06 -31.05 9.51
C ASN A 235 1.46 -31.66 9.53
N ALA A 236 1.56 -32.99 9.69
CA ALA A 236 2.85 -33.69 9.73
C ALA A 236 3.67 -33.55 8.44
N ASP A 237 3.03 -33.29 7.31
CA ASP A 237 3.69 -33.14 6.00
C ASP A 237 4.22 -31.73 5.74
N GLY A 238 3.88 -30.76 6.59
CA GLY A 238 4.35 -29.38 6.48
C GLY A 238 3.27 -28.33 6.61
N GLU A 239 3.57 -27.17 6.05
CA GLU A 239 2.72 -25.99 6.04
C GLU A 239 2.40 -25.55 4.61
N SER A 240 1.15 -25.19 4.38
CA SER A 240 0.74 -24.52 3.15
C SER A 240 -0.39 -23.52 3.41
N HIS A 241 -0.56 -22.56 2.48
CA HIS A 241 -1.67 -21.61 2.54
C HIS A 241 -2.54 -21.77 1.32
N ILE A 242 -3.86 -21.74 1.51
CA ILE A 242 -4.86 -21.75 0.43
C ILE A 242 -5.68 -20.47 0.59
N ILE A 243 -5.71 -19.64 -0.46
CA ILE A 243 -6.31 -18.31 -0.42
C ILE A 243 -7.39 -18.20 -1.51
N ALA A 244 -8.59 -17.79 -1.12
CA ALA A 244 -9.66 -17.47 -2.05
C ALA A 244 -9.35 -16.16 -2.81
N ILE A 245 -9.45 -16.18 -4.14
CA ILE A 245 -9.15 -15.03 -4.99
C ILE A 245 -10.42 -14.31 -5.44
N ASP A 246 -11.42 -15.04 -5.89
CA ASP A 246 -12.71 -14.48 -6.34
C ASP A 246 -13.90 -14.92 -5.46
N GLY A 247 -13.66 -15.81 -4.50
CA GLY A 247 -14.69 -16.39 -3.65
C GLY A 247 -15.57 -17.43 -4.36
N ILE A 248 -15.22 -17.83 -5.58
CA ILE A 248 -15.98 -18.80 -6.41
C ILE A 248 -15.16 -20.05 -6.64
N ASP A 249 -14.17 -20.00 -7.52
CA ASP A 249 -13.39 -21.16 -7.95
C ASP A 249 -11.89 -20.87 -8.18
N LEU A 250 -11.44 -19.62 -7.99
CA LEU A 250 -10.06 -19.23 -8.16
C LEU A 250 -9.33 -19.20 -6.80
N TRP A 251 -8.19 -19.88 -6.74
CA TRP A 251 -7.43 -20.07 -5.50
C TRP A 251 -5.94 -19.90 -5.72
N LEU A 252 -5.23 -19.45 -4.69
CA LEU A 252 -3.79 -19.56 -4.59
C LEU A 252 -3.41 -20.62 -3.57
N HIS A 253 -2.47 -21.49 -3.94
CA HIS A 253 -1.79 -22.39 -3.01
C HIS A 253 -0.33 -21.97 -2.87
N HIS A 254 0.12 -21.69 -1.65
CA HIS A 254 1.51 -21.44 -1.33
C HIS A 254 2.10 -22.63 -0.59
N SER A 255 3.12 -23.27 -1.18
CA SER A 255 4.01 -24.20 -0.49
C SER A 255 5.15 -23.41 0.13
N ILE A 256 5.41 -23.61 1.41
CA ILE A 256 6.45 -22.94 2.18
C ILE A 256 7.61 -23.90 2.38
N LEU A 257 8.77 -23.57 1.80
CA LEU A 257 9.91 -24.49 1.75
C LEU A 257 11.00 -24.18 2.79
N GLY A 258 10.86 -23.05 3.51
CA GLY A 258 11.91 -22.55 4.37
C GLY A 258 13.13 -22.01 3.61
N PRO A 259 14.14 -21.47 4.33
CA PRO A 259 15.30 -20.85 3.69
C PRO A 259 16.19 -21.85 2.95
N GLU A 260 16.27 -23.09 3.43
CA GLU A 260 17.08 -24.17 2.85
C GLU A 260 16.34 -25.00 1.79
N GLY A 261 15.06 -24.74 1.56
CA GLY A 261 14.26 -25.50 0.60
C GLY A 261 14.81 -25.41 -0.82
N ASP A 262 14.67 -26.50 -1.59
CA ASP A 262 15.06 -26.56 -2.99
C ASP A 262 13.86 -26.20 -3.88
N LEU A 263 13.91 -25.01 -4.49
CA LEU A 263 12.87 -24.52 -5.38
C LEU A 263 12.76 -25.35 -6.68
N ASP A 264 13.88 -25.87 -7.17
CA ASP A 264 13.92 -26.58 -8.45
C ASP A 264 13.44 -28.02 -8.31
N ALA A 265 13.71 -28.66 -7.18
CA ALA A 265 13.24 -30.02 -6.87
C ALA A 265 11.78 -30.07 -6.40
N HIS A 266 11.17 -28.92 -6.04
CA HIS A 266 9.81 -28.90 -5.48
C HIS A 266 8.74 -29.25 -6.53
N ASP A 267 7.98 -30.33 -6.29
CA ASP A 267 6.77 -30.66 -7.01
C ASP A 267 5.53 -30.16 -6.23
N HIS A 268 4.74 -29.30 -6.85
CA HIS A 268 3.54 -28.72 -6.27
C HIS A 268 2.40 -29.74 -6.04
N ARG A 269 2.34 -30.82 -6.85
CA ARG A 269 1.22 -31.77 -6.81
C ARG A 269 1.11 -32.54 -5.49
N PRO A 270 2.19 -33.17 -4.97
CA PRO A 270 2.17 -33.75 -3.64
C PRO A 270 1.88 -32.73 -2.55
N ALA A 271 2.45 -31.51 -2.65
CA ALA A 271 2.22 -30.46 -1.66
C ALA A 271 0.75 -30.02 -1.61
N ILE A 272 0.12 -29.82 -2.78
CA ILE A 272 -1.32 -29.50 -2.85
C ILE A 272 -2.16 -30.65 -2.30
N ARG A 273 -1.90 -31.89 -2.72
CA ARG A 273 -2.61 -33.08 -2.23
C ARG A 273 -2.52 -33.20 -0.70
N ASN A 274 -1.35 -33.02 -0.14
CA ASN A 274 -1.11 -33.05 1.30
C ASN A 274 -1.88 -31.93 2.01
N GLY A 275 -1.84 -30.71 1.49
CA GLY A 275 -2.63 -29.61 2.02
C GLY A 275 -4.12 -29.82 1.93
N LEU A 276 -4.62 -30.47 0.86
CA LEU A 276 -6.04 -30.77 0.69
C LEU A 276 -6.51 -31.96 1.51
N GLY A 277 -5.65 -32.95 1.76
CA GLY A 277 -6.00 -34.20 2.42
C GLY A 277 -6.74 -35.21 1.54
N ALA A 278 -6.87 -34.92 0.23
CA ALA A 278 -7.47 -35.80 -0.78
C ALA A 278 -7.05 -35.35 -2.20
N ASP A 279 -7.29 -36.23 -3.18
CA ASP A 279 -7.22 -35.85 -4.58
C ASP A 279 -8.52 -35.13 -4.96
N LEU A 280 -8.44 -33.80 -5.06
CA LEU A 280 -9.51 -32.94 -5.59
C LEU A 280 -9.13 -32.48 -6.99
N ALA A 281 -10.13 -32.32 -7.86
CA ALA A 281 -9.88 -31.84 -9.21
C ALA A 281 -9.54 -30.35 -9.22
N TYR A 282 -8.47 -29.98 -9.91
CA TYR A 282 -8.09 -28.59 -10.15
C TYR A 282 -7.35 -28.42 -11.47
N GLU A 283 -7.45 -27.23 -12.03
CA GLU A 283 -6.68 -26.75 -13.18
C GLU A 283 -5.59 -25.79 -12.69
N VAL A 284 -4.34 -25.99 -13.13
CA VAL A 284 -3.24 -25.05 -12.84
C VAL A 284 -3.27 -23.94 -13.88
N LEU A 285 -3.49 -22.71 -13.44
CA LEU A 285 -3.51 -21.51 -14.27
C LEU A 285 -2.13 -20.84 -14.35
N GLY A 286 -1.31 -20.98 -13.30
CA GLY A 286 0.03 -20.43 -13.25
C GLY A 286 0.83 -20.94 -12.07
N GLN A 287 2.16 -20.82 -12.16
CA GLN A 287 3.10 -21.14 -11.09
C GLN A 287 4.21 -20.11 -11.00
N GLU A 288 4.64 -19.83 -9.80
CA GLU A 288 5.78 -18.95 -9.53
C GLU A 288 6.62 -19.50 -8.37
N ARG A 289 7.93 -19.49 -8.55
CA ARG A 289 8.92 -19.80 -7.52
C ARG A 289 9.60 -18.50 -7.12
N TRP A 290 9.64 -18.21 -5.84
CA TRP A 290 10.16 -16.93 -5.39
C TRP A 290 10.80 -17.02 -3.99
N ILE A 291 11.65 -16.05 -3.71
CA ILE A 291 12.37 -15.92 -2.45
C ILE A 291 11.79 -14.74 -1.69
N ALA A 292 11.35 -15.00 -0.46
CA ALA A 292 10.95 -13.96 0.47
C ALA A 292 12.19 -13.26 1.03
N ARG A 293 12.18 -11.93 0.96
CA ARG A 293 13.30 -11.06 1.32
C ARG A 293 12.84 -9.98 2.30
N ALA A 294 13.79 -9.22 2.84
CA ALA A 294 13.51 -7.95 3.52
C ALA A 294 14.65 -6.99 3.15
N LEU A 295 14.46 -6.25 2.08
CA LEU A 295 15.47 -5.40 1.44
C LEU A 295 14.93 -4.00 1.21
N VAL A 296 15.76 -2.99 1.48
CA VAL A 296 15.46 -1.58 1.23
C VAL A 296 16.64 -0.94 0.51
N ALA A 297 16.39 -0.11 -0.48
CA ALA A 297 17.45 0.59 -1.20
C ALA A 297 18.18 1.60 -0.28
N ASP A 298 19.49 1.71 -0.47
CA ASP A 298 20.34 2.65 0.26
C ASP A 298 20.02 4.11 -0.06
N ARG A 299 19.37 4.35 -1.20
CA ARG A 299 18.84 5.64 -1.63
C ARG A 299 17.57 5.47 -2.47
N TYR A 300 16.65 6.43 -2.40
CA TYR A 300 15.42 6.47 -3.19
C TYR A 300 15.47 7.53 -4.29
N ARG A 301 16.46 8.42 -4.23
CA ARG A 301 16.65 9.52 -5.17
C ARG A 301 18.11 9.64 -5.60
N ASN A 302 18.30 9.96 -6.87
CA ASN A 302 19.56 10.49 -7.42
C ASN A 302 19.22 11.65 -8.35
N GLU A 303 19.37 12.89 -7.89
CA GLU A 303 19.02 14.12 -8.58
C GLU A 303 17.58 14.12 -9.13
N ARG A 304 17.40 13.77 -10.42
CA ARG A 304 16.10 13.78 -11.13
C ARG A 304 15.48 12.40 -11.29
N VAL A 305 16.13 11.38 -10.76
CA VAL A 305 15.71 9.98 -10.87
C VAL A 305 15.27 9.45 -9.50
N PHE A 306 14.10 8.80 -9.46
CA PHE A 306 13.46 8.32 -8.23
C PHE A 306 13.15 6.84 -8.33
N LEU A 307 13.20 6.13 -7.18
CA LEU A 307 12.70 4.77 -7.01
C LEU A 307 11.38 4.79 -6.25
N CYS A 308 10.43 3.96 -6.66
CA CYS A 308 9.10 3.89 -6.07
C CYS A 308 8.62 2.43 -6.02
N GLY A 309 8.03 2.02 -4.89
CA GLY A 309 7.54 0.66 -4.65
C GLY A 309 8.66 -0.39 -4.67
N ASP A 310 8.43 -1.56 -5.29
CA ASP A 310 9.39 -2.67 -5.30
C ASP A 310 10.73 -2.32 -5.97
N ALA A 311 10.82 -1.22 -6.71
CA ALA A 311 12.11 -0.70 -7.18
C ALA A 311 12.97 -0.17 -6.03
N ALA A 312 12.35 0.33 -4.96
CA ALA A 312 13.00 0.87 -3.77
C ALA A 312 13.09 -0.14 -2.61
N HIS A 313 12.14 -1.06 -2.50
CA HIS A 313 12.05 -1.97 -1.35
C HIS A 313 11.31 -3.27 -1.70
N ILE A 314 11.80 -4.37 -1.15
CA ILE A 314 11.25 -5.71 -1.38
C ILE A 314 11.18 -6.42 -0.03
N TRP A 315 10.03 -6.93 0.34
CA TRP A 315 9.87 -7.73 1.55
C TRP A 315 8.86 -8.85 1.41
N ILE A 316 8.89 -9.76 2.39
CA ILE A 316 7.95 -10.85 2.51
C ILE A 316 6.49 -10.32 2.58
N PRO A 317 5.51 -10.97 1.92
CA PRO A 317 4.15 -10.44 1.77
C PRO A 317 3.28 -10.54 3.04
N MET A 318 3.88 -10.65 4.23
CA MET A 318 3.14 -10.66 5.50
C MET A 318 2.40 -9.34 5.69
N GLY A 319 1.14 -9.42 6.10
CA GLY A 319 0.26 -8.27 6.26
C GLY A 319 -0.18 -7.58 4.96
N GLY A 320 0.32 -8.01 3.80
CA GLY A 320 -0.02 -7.40 2.50
C GLY A 320 0.53 -5.98 2.31
N PHE A 321 1.66 -5.63 2.94
CA PHE A 321 2.16 -4.26 2.99
C PHE A 321 2.85 -3.79 1.69
N GLY A 322 3.42 -4.69 0.86
CA GLY A 322 4.33 -4.31 -0.24
C GLY A 322 3.71 -3.34 -1.26
N MET A 323 2.68 -3.77 -1.95
CA MET A 323 1.97 -2.93 -2.92
C MET A 323 1.43 -1.64 -2.27
N ASN A 324 0.90 -1.77 -1.06
CA ASN A 324 0.29 -0.64 -0.35
C ASN A 324 1.31 0.44 0.03
N ALA A 325 2.49 0.06 0.52
CA ALA A 325 3.58 1.01 0.78
C ALA A 325 4.07 1.67 -0.52
N GLY A 326 4.13 0.93 -1.63
CA GLY A 326 4.45 1.50 -2.94
C GLY A 326 3.40 2.50 -3.44
N ILE A 327 2.11 2.27 -3.17
CA ILE A 327 1.04 3.24 -3.46
C ILE A 327 1.24 4.52 -2.65
N GLU A 328 1.61 4.39 -1.37
CA GLU A 328 1.92 5.55 -0.54
C GLU A 328 3.18 6.28 -0.99
N ASP A 329 4.22 5.57 -1.48
CA ASP A 329 5.38 6.20 -2.11
C ASP A 329 4.95 7.04 -3.31
N ALA A 330 4.11 6.48 -4.19
CA ALA A 330 3.60 7.16 -5.37
C ALA A 330 2.83 8.44 -5.00
N VAL A 331 1.97 8.38 -3.98
CA VAL A 331 1.20 9.55 -3.50
C VAL A 331 2.12 10.60 -2.85
N ASN A 332 3.09 10.18 -2.05
CA ASN A 332 4.05 11.10 -1.42
C ASN A 332 4.92 11.81 -2.47
N LEU A 333 5.37 11.08 -3.50
CA LEU A 333 6.20 11.63 -4.57
C LEU A 333 5.41 12.52 -5.53
N SER A 334 4.20 12.13 -5.91
CA SER A 334 3.40 12.81 -6.94
C SER A 334 3.14 14.28 -6.61
N TRP A 335 2.71 14.58 -5.37
CA TRP A 335 2.43 15.97 -5.01
C TRP A 335 3.69 16.84 -4.95
N LYS A 336 4.82 16.25 -4.55
CA LYS A 336 6.12 16.93 -4.50
C LYS A 336 6.64 17.24 -5.91
N LEU A 337 6.52 16.27 -6.83
CA LEU A 337 6.80 16.50 -8.25
C LEU A 337 5.88 17.58 -8.83
N ALA A 338 4.58 17.50 -8.56
CA ALA A 338 3.62 18.48 -9.05
C ALA A 338 3.92 19.90 -8.52
N ALA A 339 4.23 20.02 -7.23
CA ALA A 339 4.58 21.28 -6.59
C ALA A 339 5.82 21.93 -7.22
N THR A 340 6.85 21.12 -7.43
CA THR A 340 8.12 21.57 -8.03
C THR A 340 7.94 21.94 -9.51
N LEU A 341 7.21 21.13 -10.27
CA LEU A 341 6.94 21.39 -11.70
C LEU A 341 6.04 22.60 -11.92
N ALA A 342 5.09 22.85 -11.01
CA ALA A 342 4.26 24.05 -11.04
C ALA A 342 4.96 25.30 -10.49
N GLY A 343 6.17 25.17 -9.93
CA GLY A 343 7.02 26.27 -9.49
C GLY A 343 6.61 26.91 -8.15
N TRP A 344 5.66 26.32 -7.41
CA TRP A 344 5.27 26.84 -6.09
C TRP A 344 6.01 26.21 -4.91
N ALA A 345 6.89 25.25 -5.17
CA ALA A 345 7.81 24.69 -4.19
C ALA A 345 9.24 24.64 -4.74
N SER A 346 10.22 24.74 -3.86
CA SER A 346 11.62 24.57 -4.22
C SER A 346 11.92 23.14 -4.67
N PRO A 347 12.86 22.91 -5.60
CA PRO A 347 13.36 21.56 -5.92
C PRO A 347 13.89 20.77 -4.71
N ALA A 348 14.31 21.46 -3.63
CA ALA A 348 14.69 20.83 -2.37
C ALA A 348 13.53 20.10 -1.67
N LEU A 349 12.28 20.42 -2.01
CA LEU A 349 11.11 19.66 -1.55
C LEU A 349 11.23 18.17 -1.87
N LEU A 350 11.83 17.82 -3.01
CA LEU A 350 11.98 16.46 -3.47
C LEU A 350 12.95 15.61 -2.62
N ASP A 351 13.86 16.25 -1.84
CA ASP A 351 14.75 15.54 -0.91
C ASP A 351 13.97 14.90 0.24
N SER A 352 12.86 15.53 0.62
CA SER A 352 11.99 15.01 1.67
C SER A 352 11.34 13.66 1.31
N TYR A 353 11.25 13.30 0.02
CA TYR A 353 10.74 12.00 -0.41
C TYR A 353 11.56 10.84 0.16
N GLU A 354 12.87 10.89 -0.03
CA GLU A 354 13.78 9.86 0.50
C GLU A 354 13.75 9.83 2.03
N THR A 355 13.85 10.99 2.67
CA THR A 355 13.82 11.09 4.14
C THR A 355 12.55 10.47 4.72
N GLU A 356 11.39 10.76 4.14
CA GLU A 356 10.11 10.26 4.63
C GLU A 356 9.89 8.79 4.28
N ARG A 357 10.11 8.38 3.03
CA ARG A 357 9.68 7.06 2.56
C ARG A 357 10.68 5.94 2.82
N ARG A 358 11.98 6.24 2.85
CA ARG A 358 12.99 5.22 3.15
C ARG A 358 12.92 4.73 4.60
N SER A 359 12.72 5.63 5.56
CA SER A 359 12.53 5.27 6.98
C SER A 359 11.31 4.37 7.18
N ILE A 360 10.20 4.67 6.49
CA ILE A 360 9.00 3.82 6.50
C ILE A 360 9.28 2.48 5.82
N GLY A 361 10.00 2.46 4.70
CA GLY A 361 10.42 1.21 4.05
C GLY A 361 11.19 0.29 5.00
N GLN A 362 12.09 0.84 5.81
CA GLN A 362 12.84 0.10 6.83
C GLN A 362 11.92 -0.42 7.95
N LEU A 363 10.99 0.40 8.42
CA LEU A 363 10.00 0.01 9.43
C LEU A 363 9.13 -1.16 8.96
N VAL A 364 8.60 -1.07 7.73
CA VAL A 364 7.72 -2.10 7.16
C VAL A 364 8.50 -3.40 6.90
N ALA A 365 9.71 -3.32 6.32
CA ALA A 365 10.56 -4.48 6.07
C ALA A 365 10.88 -5.25 7.37
N GLY A 366 11.25 -4.53 8.42
CA GLY A 366 11.50 -5.11 9.75
C GLY A 366 10.25 -5.73 10.37
N SER A 367 9.11 -5.05 10.27
CA SER A 367 7.83 -5.51 10.80
C SER A 367 7.34 -6.78 10.10
N ALA A 368 7.40 -6.82 8.76
CA ALA A 368 6.98 -7.98 7.98
C ALA A 368 7.87 -9.21 8.28
N ALA A 369 9.18 -9.01 8.40
CA ALA A 369 10.12 -10.07 8.76
C ALA A 369 9.83 -10.60 10.17
N LYS A 370 9.57 -9.71 11.13
CA LYS A 370 9.25 -10.11 12.51
C LYS A 370 7.93 -10.88 12.60
N ILE A 371 6.87 -10.45 11.92
CA ILE A 371 5.59 -11.18 11.86
C ILE A 371 5.84 -12.60 11.35
N PHE A 372 6.62 -12.76 10.29
CA PHE A 372 6.94 -14.07 9.74
C PHE A 372 7.71 -14.93 10.75
N GLU A 373 8.73 -14.39 11.41
CA GLU A 373 9.52 -15.12 12.41
C GLU A 373 8.67 -15.55 13.62
N ASP A 374 7.77 -14.70 14.09
CA ASP A 374 6.88 -15.02 15.20
C ASP A 374 5.90 -16.13 14.82
N LEU A 375 5.45 -16.17 13.57
CA LEU A 375 4.62 -17.24 13.02
C LEU A 375 5.37 -18.58 12.98
N TYR A 376 6.61 -18.59 12.52
CA TYR A 376 7.43 -19.82 12.41
C TYR A 376 7.84 -20.43 13.75
N ARG A 377 7.61 -19.74 14.86
CA ARG A 377 7.80 -20.30 16.20
C ARG A 377 6.65 -21.23 16.65
N ILE A 378 5.59 -21.32 15.86
CA ILE A 378 4.48 -22.23 16.11
C ILE A 378 4.90 -23.62 15.63
N PRO A 379 4.88 -24.66 16.48
CA PRO A 379 5.17 -26.01 16.04
C PRO A 379 4.03 -26.51 15.14
N VAL A 380 4.28 -26.52 13.82
CA VAL A 380 3.24 -26.87 12.83
C VAL A 380 3.19 -28.36 12.51
N GLN A 381 4.27 -29.10 12.78
CA GLN A 381 4.37 -30.54 12.54
C GLN A 381 4.13 -31.31 13.85
N ASP A 382 2.88 -31.61 14.16
CA ASP A 382 2.49 -32.36 15.36
C ASP A 382 1.50 -33.48 14.98
N PRO A 383 1.87 -34.77 15.14
CA PRO A 383 0.99 -35.90 14.82
C PRO A 383 -0.34 -35.87 15.55
N LEU A 384 -0.40 -35.24 16.73
CA LEU A 384 -1.65 -35.11 17.51
C LEU A 384 -2.68 -34.21 16.82
N PHE A 385 -2.28 -33.35 15.88
CA PHE A 385 -3.24 -32.49 15.18
C PHE A 385 -4.30 -33.30 14.40
N GLU A 386 -3.90 -34.43 13.85
CA GLU A 386 -4.77 -35.29 13.04
C GLU A 386 -5.30 -36.51 13.82
N ALA A 387 -4.81 -36.75 15.03
CA ALA A 387 -5.25 -37.86 15.87
C ALA A 387 -6.64 -37.64 16.46
N GLU A 388 -7.25 -38.73 16.94
CA GLU A 388 -8.55 -38.73 17.62
C GLU A 388 -8.39 -38.83 19.15
N GLY A 389 -9.40 -38.36 19.89
CA GLY A 389 -9.51 -38.49 21.32
C GLY A 389 -9.09 -37.25 22.12
N PRO A 390 -9.33 -37.30 23.47
CA PRO A 390 -9.24 -36.13 24.34
C PRO A 390 -7.85 -35.45 24.37
N ALA A 391 -6.78 -36.22 24.27
CA ALA A 391 -5.42 -35.68 24.25
C ALA A 391 -5.16 -34.85 22.96
N ALA A 392 -5.63 -35.34 21.83
CA ALA A 392 -5.53 -34.63 20.54
C ALA A 392 -6.42 -33.37 20.53
N ASP A 393 -7.63 -33.45 21.09
CA ASP A 393 -8.53 -32.30 21.23
C ASP A 393 -7.91 -31.21 22.12
N ALA A 394 -7.31 -31.58 23.24
CA ALA A 394 -6.62 -30.68 24.14
C ALA A 394 -5.43 -29.99 23.43
N ARG A 395 -4.66 -30.76 22.64
CA ARG A 395 -3.51 -30.24 21.89
C ARG A 395 -3.94 -29.28 20.81
N ARG A 396 -5.00 -29.58 20.05
CA ARG A 396 -5.56 -28.64 19.05
C ARG A 396 -6.04 -27.33 19.70
N ALA A 397 -6.71 -27.42 20.84
CA ALA A 397 -7.17 -26.24 21.59
C ALA A 397 -6.00 -25.39 22.10
N GLU A 398 -4.91 -26.00 22.55
CA GLU A 398 -3.70 -25.30 22.99
C GLU A 398 -3.03 -24.57 21.86
N ILE A 399 -2.78 -25.25 20.74
CA ILE A 399 -2.14 -24.64 19.59
C ILE A 399 -3.03 -23.54 18.97
N GLY A 400 -4.35 -23.75 18.92
CA GLY A 400 -5.30 -22.75 18.45
C GLY A 400 -5.21 -21.43 19.22
N ARG A 401 -5.12 -21.48 20.55
CA ARG A 401 -4.88 -20.28 21.38
C ARG A 401 -3.55 -19.63 21.06
N SER A 402 -2.46 -20.40 20.98
CA SER A 402 -1.13 -19.88 20.67
C SER A 402 -1.08 -19.21 19.29
N ILE A 403 -1.76 -19.78 18.29
CA ILE A 403 -1.90 -19.20 16.95
C ILE A 403 -2.61 -17.85 17.04
N THR A 404 -3.77 -17.81 17.70
CA THR A 404 -4.58 -16.58 17.78
C THR A 404 -3.79 -15.44 18.44
N GLU A 405 -3.09 -15.72 19.54
CA GLU A 405 -2.30 -14.71 20.26
C GLU A 405 -1.14 -14.13 19.42
N ARG A 406 -0.49 -14.97 18.60
CA ARG A 406 0.70 -14.55 17.82
C ARG A 406 0.38 -13.87 16.50
N ASN A 407 -0.76 -14.21 15.89
CA ASN A 407 -1.09 -13.75 14.53
C ASN A 407 -1.91 -12.45 14.47
N VAL A 408 -2.26 -11.86 15.61
CA VAL A 408 -3.02 -10.60 15.66
C VAL A 408 -2.35 -9.52 14.78
N ALA A 409 -1.04 -9.36 14.89
CA ALA A 409 -0.30 -8.29 14.19
C ALA A 409 -0.30 -8.41 12.64
N GLU A 410 -0.50 -9.60 12.09
CA GLU A 410 -0.56 -9.77 10.63
C GLU A 410 -1.89 -9.31 10.03
N PHE A 411 -2.98 -9.59 10.72
CA PHE A 411 -4.33 -9.39 10.20
C PHE A 411 -5.01 -8.16 10.77
N ASP A 412 -4.72 -7.83 12.03
CA ASP A 412 -5.10 -6.58 12.67
C ASP A 412 -3.92 -5.60 12.61
N SER A 413 -3.72 -5.03 11.44
CA SER A 413 -2.56 -4.17 11.14
C SER A 413 -2.96 -2.70 10.95
N ILE A 414 -4.00 -2.25 11.65
CA ILE A 414 -4.54 -0.90 11.49
C ILE A 414 -3.50 0.20 11.79
N GLY A 415 -2.61 -0.04 12.76
CA GLY A 415 -1.54 0.90 13.07
C GLY A 415 -0.50 1.00 11.96
N MET A 416 -0.19 -0.11 11.27
CA MET A 416 0.66 -0.08 10.09
C MET A 416 -0.03 0.61 8.90
N GLN A 417 -1.34 0.47 8.78
CA GLN A 417 -2.10 1.05 7.67
C GLN A 417 -2.30 2.56 7.82
N LEU A 418 -2.59 3.04 9.03
CA LEU A 418 -3.03 4.42 9.28
C LEU A 418 -2.12 5.20 10.25
N GLY A 419 -1.32 4.51 11.06
CA GLY A 419 -0.52 5.10 12.14
C GLY A 419 0.93 5.39 11.79
N VAL A 420 1.33 5.18 10.54
CA VAL A 420 2.68 5.54 10.10
C VAL A 420 2.84 7.05 10.06
N THR A 421 3.94 7.56 10.62
CA THR A 421 4.20 8.99 10.79
C THR A 421 5.56 9.39 10.22
N TYR A 422 5.69 10.62 9.75
CA TYR A 422 6.97 11.21 9.34
C TYR A 422 7.64 11.86 10.56
N LEU A 423 8.71 11.25 11.07
CA LEU A 423 9.35 11.67 12.32
C LEU A 423 10.38 12.80 12.11
N ASP A 424 11.09 12.77 10.99
CA ASP A 424 12.24 13.66 10.72
C ASP A 424 12.11 14.37 9.36
N SER A 425 10.89 14.69 8.98
CA SER A 425 10.66 15.37 7.70
C SER A 425 11.11 16.83 7.75
N PRO A 426 11.94 17.28 6.78
CA PRO A 426 12.41 18.68 6.75
C PRO A 426 11.30 19.67 6.37
N ILE A 427 10.12 19.19 5.97
CA ILE A 427 8.95 19.98 5.55
C ILE A 427 7.78 19.86 6.52
N VAL A 428 8.05 19.46 7.75
CA VAL A 428 7.08 19.36 8.85
C VAL A 428 7.54 20.22 10.00
N SER A 429 6.66 21.07 10.49
CA SER A 429 6.92 21.93 11.66
C SER A 429 6.51 21.21 12.94
N TYR A 430 7.44 20.52 13.56
CA TYR A 430 7.20 19.80 14.81
C TYR A 430 7.08 20.79 15.98
N ASP A 431 6.09 20.57 16.85
CA ASP A 431 5.76 21.45 17.99
C ASP A 431 6.32 20.93 19.33
N GLY A 432 7.06 19.83 19.30
CA GLY A 432 7.68 19.22 20.48
C GLY A 432 6.75 18.27 21.25
N GLU A 433 5.47 18.13 20.86
CA GLU A 433 4.63 17.07 21.39
C GLU A 433 5.09 15.69 20.90
N ALA A 434 5.05 14.72 21.80
CA ALA A 434 5.40 13.35 21.48
C ALA A 434 4.32 12.72 20.60
N LEU A 435 4.74 12.18 19.46
CA LEU A 435 3.88 11.31 18.65
C LEU A 435 3.51 10.05 19.42
N PRO A 436 2.31 9.49 19.21
CA PRO A 436 1.95 8.21 19.78
C PRO A 436 2.98 7.14 19.41
N PRO A 437 3.31 6.22 20.32
CA PRO A 437 4.21 5.12 20.00
C PRO A 437 3.62 4.26 18.88
N PHE A 438 4.45 3.91 17.91
CA PHE A 438 4.03 3.05 16.81
C PHE A 438 3.76 1.62 17.31
N ALA A 439 2.60 1.07 16.94
CA ALA A 439 2.25 -0.34 17.11
C ALA A 439 1.55 -0.85 15.85
N ILE A 440 1.88 -2.06 15.40
CA ILE A 440 1.34 -2.61 14.13
C ILE A 440 -0.18 -2.74 14.19
N ASN A 441 -0.71 -3.20 15.33
CA ASN A 441 -2.12 -3.56 15.53
C ASN A 441 -2.94 -2.51 16.29
N GLN A 442 -2.37 -1.34 16.54
CA GLN A 442 -3.09 -0.26 17.22
C GLN A 442 -2.85 1.06 16.48
N TYR A 443 -3.93 1.73 16.16
CA TYR A 443 -3.89 3.09 15.64
C TYR A 443 -4.34 4.05 16.72
N THR A 444 -3.46 4.93 17.11
CA THR A 444 -3.78 6.07 17.98
C THR A 444 -3.86 7.31 17.13
N GLU A 445 -5.05 7.88 17.01
CA GLU A 445 -5.25 9.13 16.29
C GLU A 445 -4.45 10.24 16.94
N SER A 446 -3.81 11.07 16.12
CA SER A 446 -3.04 12.20 16.57
C SER A 446 -3.08 13.33 15.56
N SER A 447 -3.18 14.55 16.06
CA SER A 447 -3.03 15.77 15.25
C SER A 447 -1.59 16.32 15.28
N CYS A 448 -0.63 15.59 15.85
CA CYS A 448 0.78 15.99 15.84
C CYS A 448 1.31 16.13 14.42
N PRO A 449 2.13 17.16 14.12
CA PRO A 449 2.80 17.30 12.84
C PRO A 449 3.59 16.03 12.47
N GLY A 450 3.45 15.59 11.21
CA GLY A 450 3.99 14.32 10.72
C GLY A 450 2.99 13.17 10.73
N ALA A 451 1.95 13.21 11.56
CA ALA A 451 0.89 12.20 11.59
C ALA A 451 -0.10 12.36 10.43
N ARG A 452 -0.80 11.27 10.09
CA ARG A 452 -1.97 11.33 9.21
C ARG A 452 -3.07 12.14 9.89
N ALA A 453 -3.71 13.09 9.17
CA ALA A 453 -4.81 13.90 9.70
C ALA A 453 -5.96 12.98 10.15
N PRO A 454 -6.45 13.09 11.41
CA PRO A 454 -7.57 12.31 11.90
C PRO A 454 -8.81 12.48 11.04
N HIS A 455 -9.42 11.36 10.66
CA HIS A 455 -10.65 11.37 9.87
C HIS A 455 -11.89 11.54 10.76
N PHE A 456 -12.91 12.22 10.23
CA PHE A 456 -14.25 12.25 10.76
C PHE A 456 -15.26 12.52 9.63
N TRP A 457 -16.53 12.18 9.90
CA TRP A 457 -17.62 12.48 8.98
C TRP A 457 -18.15 13.89 9.23
N ARG A 458 -18.23 14.66 8.16
CA ARG A 458 -18.81 15.99 8.18
C ARG A 458 -20.32 15.93 8.39
N ALA A 459 -20.92 16.97 8.95
CA ALA A 459 -22.38 17.10 9.10
C ALA A 459 -23.15 16.94 7.77
N SER A 460 -22.48 17.16 6.65
CA SER A 460 -23.01 16.91 5.30
C SER A 460 -23.07 15.42 4.90
N GLY A 461 -22.52 14.50 5.71
CA GLY A 461 -22.35 13.09 5.39
C GLY A 461 -21.14 12.80 4.50
N ARG A 462 -20.32 13.81 4.16
CA ARG A 462 -19.06 13.64 3.41
C ARG A 462 -17.92 13.31 4.35
N ALA A 463 -16.95 12.52 3.86
CA ALA A 463 -15.70 12.33 4.58
C ALA A 463 -14.88 13.64 4.60
N LEU A 464 -14.14 13.92 5.68
CA LEU A 464 -13.20 15.04 5.72
C LEU A 464 -12.30 15.06 4.48
N TYR A 465 -11.80 13.89 4.08
CA TYR A 465 -10.86 13.77 2.96
C TYR A 465 -11.45 14.10 1.59
N ASP A 466 -12.77 14.05 1.43
CA ASP A 466 -13.46 14.48 0.21
C ASP A 466 -13.45 16.01 0.04
N ASP A 467 -13.24 16.74 1.13
CA ASP A 467 -13.23 18.20 1.15
C ASP A 467 -11.80 18.79 1.14
N LEU A 468 -10.75 17.96 1.28
CA LEU A 468 -9.37 18.42 1.18
C LEU A 468 -9.03 18.88 -0.25
N GLY A 469 -8.30 19.99 -0.34
CA GLY A 469 -7.87 20.55 -1.62
C GLY A 469 -6.76 19.74 -2.30
N ARG A 470 -6.48 20.05 -3.58
CA ARG A 470 -5.36 19.46 -4.31
C ARG A 470 -3.99 19.94 -3.82
N GLY A 471 -3.93 21.14 -3.21
CA GLY A 471 -2.79 21.71 -2.53
C GLY A 471 -2.86 21.50 -1.02
N PHE A 472 -2.31 22.43 -0.27
CA PHE A 472 -2.47 22.43 1.18
C PHE A 472 -3.92 22.78 1.58
N THR A 473 -4.35 22.27 2.73
CA THR A 473 -5.64 22.60 3.32
C THR A 473 -5.44 23.04 4.76
N LEU A 474 -5.91 24.24 5.08
CA LEU A 474 -5.95 24.75 6.45
C LEU A 474 -7.33 24.44 7.04
N LEU A 475 -7.36 23.61 8.07
CA LEU A 475 -8.55 23.40 8.89
C LEU A 475 -8.64 24.51 9.92
N ARG A 476 -9.76 25.24 9.93
CA ARG A 476 -10.14 26.17 11.00
C ARG A 476 -11.21 25.51 11.84
N ILE A 477 -10.86 25.10 13.06
CA ILE A 477 -11.69 24.22 13.89
C ILE A 477 -12.31 25.01 15.04
N GLY A 478 -13.64 25.03 15.08
CA GLY A 478 -14.42 25.72 16.09
C GLY A 478 -14.76 27.19 15.74
N ALA A 479 -15.87 27.67 16.29
CA ALA A 479 -16.39 29.01 16.01
C ALA A 479 -15.45 30.15 16.46
N ALA A 480 -14.57 29.89 17.43
CA ALA A 480 -13.58 30.84 17.95
C ALA A 480 -12.20 30.69 17.29
N ALA A 481 -12.08 29.91 16.19
CA ALA A 481 -10.80 29.75 15.51
C ALA A 481 -10.23 31.11 15.06
N PRO A 482 -8.90 31.31 15.20
CA PRO A 482 -8.26 32.57 14.86
C PRO A 482 -8.48 33.00 13.41
N GLU A 483 -8.46 34.32 13.17
CA GLU A 483 -8.43 34.91 11.83
C GLU A 483 -7.11 34.53 11.12
N VAL A 484 -7.19 34.14 9.85
CA VAL A 484 -6.05 33.56 9.10
C VAL A 484 -5.67 34.35 7.85
N SER A 485 -6.13 35.61 7.72
CA SER A 485 -5.86 36.46 6.55
C SER A 485 -4.36 36.63 6.27
N SER A 486 -3.53 36.80 7.30
CA SER A 486 -2.08 36.92 7.14
C SER A 486 -1.43 35.61 6.63
N LEU A 487 -1.85 34.47 7.14
CA LEU A 487 -1.38 33.17 6.65
C LEU A 487 -1.84 32.92 5.19
N ARG A 488 -3.11 33.21 4.88
CA ARG A 488 -3.63 33.13 3.50
C ARG A 488 -2.82 34.02 2.55
N LEU A 489 -2.47 35.23 2.97
CA LEU A 489 -1.65 36.14 2.18
C LEU A 489 -0.24 35.58 1.97
N ALA A 490 0.37 34.98 3.00
CA ALA A 490 1.69 34.35 2.89
C ALA A 490 1.70 33.22 1.84
N PHE A 491 0.70 32.34 1.84
CA PHE A 491 0.54 31.30 0.81
C PHE A 491 0.34 31.91 -0.59
N ALA A 492 -0.49 32.96 -0.70
CA ALA A 492 -0.71 33.66 -1.98
C ALA A 492 0.56 34.32 -2.51
N ASN A 493 1.36 34.94 -1.67
CA ASN A 493 2.63 35.57 -2.03
C ASN A 493 3.67 34.57 -2.58
N ARG A 494 3.62 33.32 -2.12
CA ARG A 494 4.44 32.20 -2.61
C ARG A 494 3.75 31.43 -3.74
N GLN A 495 2.56 31.84 -4.16
CA GLN A 495 1.72 31.15 -5.16
C GLN A 495 1.40 29.70 -4.78
N VAL A 496 1.44 29.36 -3.49
CA VAL A 496 1.15 28.03 -2.96
C VAL A 496 -0.37 27.83 -2.86
N PRO A 497 -0.93 26.79 -3.48
CA PRO A 497 -2.37 26.52 -3.40
C PRO A 497 -2.79 26.19 -1.95
N LEU A 498 -3.72 26.96 -1.40
CA LEU A 498 -4.29 26.76 -0.07
C LEU A 498 -5.81 26.76 -0.13
N ALA A 499 -6.44 25.66 0.30
CA ALA A 499 -7.84 25.62 0.66
C ALA A 499 -8.02 25.92 2.15
N ILE A 500 -9.11 26.58 2.54
CA ILE A 500 -9.45 26.81 3.94
C ILE A 500 -10.80 26.12 4.19
N LEU A 501 -10.83 25.21 5.16
CA LEU A 501 -12.05 24.52 5.58
C LEU A 501 -12.46 24.97 6.97
N GLU A 502 -13.68 25.54 7.04
CA GLU A 502 -14.32 25.84 8.33
C GLU A 502 -14.92 24.53 8.88
N ILE A 503 -14.48 24.15 10.08
CA ILE A 503 -14.89 22.93 10.76
C ILE A 503 -15.66 23.31 12.02
N THR A 504 -16.93 22.96 12.07
CA THR A 504 -17.82 23.26 13.20
C THR A 504 -18.23 22.02 13.99
N GLU A 505 -17.88 20.83 13.49
CA GLU A 505 -18.15 19.56 14.12
C GLU A 505 -17.38 19.40 15.44
N THR A 506 -18.09 19.13 16.54
CA THR A 506 -17.48 19.01 17.89
C THR A 506 -16.48 17.86 17.97
N VAL A 507 -16.71 16.76 17.27
CA VAL A 507 -15.80 15.60 17.19
C VAL A 507 -14.42 16.02 16.66
N ALA A 508 -14.37 16.96 15.74
CA ALA A 508 -13.11 17.45 15.20
C ALA A 508 -12.25 18.15 16.27
N PHE A 509 -12.89 18.87 17.18
CA PHE A 509 -12.17 19.60 18.23
C PHE A 509 -11.39 18.65 19.15
N GLU A 510 -12.00 17.51 19.49
CA GLU A 510 -11.35 16.46 20.28
C GLU A 510 -10.27 15.71 19.48
N LYS A 511 -10.60 15.27 18.27
CA LYS A 511 -9.65 14.53 17.40
C LYS A 511 -8.41 15.33 17.05
N TYR A 512 -8.54 16.66 16.93
CA TYR A 512 -7.43 17.57 16.67
C TYR A 512 -6.83 18.18 17.93
N GLN A 513 -7.08 17.56 19.11
CA GLN A 513 -6.45 17.87 20.38
C GLN A 513 -6.57 19.36 20.77
N HIS A 514 -7.73 19.96 20.45
CA HIS A 514 -8.08 21.37 20.70
C HIS A 514 -7.25 22.41 19.93
N TYR A 515 -6.46 21.99 18.92
CA TYR A 515 -5.79 22.94 18.04
C TYR A 515 -6.75 23.54 17.02
N PRO A 516 -6.99 24.87 17.04
CA PRO A 516 -7.94 25.50 16.13
C PRO A 516 -7.41 25.68 14.70
N LEU A 517 -6.10 25.58 14.49
CA LEU A 517 -5.46 25.73 13.19
C LEU A 517 -4.58 24.51 12.91
N VAL A 518 -4.88 23.80 11.82
CA VAL A 518 -4.15 22.62 11.39
C VAL A 518 -3.94 22.67 9.88
N LEU A 519 -2.68 22.65 9.45
CA LEU A 519 -2.31 22.63 8.04
C LEU A 519 -2.07 21.20 7.57
N VAL A 520 -2.92 20.73 6.66
CA VAL A 520 -2.86 19.39 6.09
C VAL A 520 -2.19 19.45 4.72
N ARG A 521 -1.22 18.56 4.50
CA ARG A 521 -0.49 18.38 3.24
C ARG A 521 -1.37 17.74 2.17
N PRO A 522 -0.95 17.82 0.87
CA PRO A 522 -1.68 17.18 -0.23
C PRO A 522 -1.76 15.64 -0.15
N ASP A 523 -0.90 15.00 0.66
CA ASP A 523 -0.91 13.56 0.98
C ASP A 523 -1.62 13.23 2.30
N GLN A 524 -2.40 14.19 2.84
CA GLN A 524 -3.24 14.03 4.04
C GLN A 524 -2.46 13.87 5.35
N HIS A 525 -1.17 14.23 5.40
CA HIS A 525 -0.40 14.34 6.63
C HIS A 525 -0.41 15.79 7.15
N ILE A 526 -0.26 15.93 8.45
CA ILE A 526 -0.23 17.25 9.10
C ILE A 526 1.17 17.84 8.94
N ALA A 527 1.25 19.03 8.35
CA ALA A 527 2.50 19.76 8.21
C ALA A 527 2.79 20.69 9.39
N TRP A 528 1.73 21.27 9.97
CA TRP A 528 1.81 22.26 11.03
C TRP A 528 0.47 22.37 11.76
N ARG A 529 0.51 22.75 13.05
CA ARG A 529 -0.67 23.11 13.82
C ARG A 529 -0.32 24.21 14.83
N ALA A 530 -1.29 25.03 15.24
CA ALA A 530 -1.07 26.07 16.24
C ALA A 530 -2.37 26.56 16.88
N MET A 531 -2.22 27.21 18.05
CA MET A 531 -3.31 27.90 18.73
C MET A 531 -3.62 29.26 18.08
N THR A 532 -2.62 29.90 17.46
CA THR A 532 -2.72 31.22 16.82
C THR A 532 -1.87 31.26 15.57
N VAL A 533 -2.15 32.20 14.67
CA VAL A 533 -1.29 32.45 13.52
C VAL A 533 0.06 32.99 14.01
N PRO A 534 1.19 32.47 13.51
CA PRO A 534 2.51 32.92 13.92
C PRO A 534 2.76 34.38 13.51
N ALA A 535 3.65 35.05 14.22
CA ALA A 535 4.03 36.44 13.93
C ALA A 535 4.65 36.59 12.53
N ASP A 536 5.34 35.56 12.06
CA ASP A 536 5.88 35.43 10.70
C ASP A 536 5.21 34.24 9.95
N PRO A 537 4.06 34.46 9.31
CA PRO A 537 3.36 33.40 8.60
C PRO A 537 4.10 32.85 7.38
N ILE A 538 5.03 33.62 6.78
CA ILE A 538 5.80 33.20 5.60
C ILE A 538 6.76 32.06 5.96
N SER A 539 7.29 32.05 7.18
CA SER A 539 8.18 30.98 7.64
C SER A 539 7.52 29.59 7.61
N VAL A 540 6.22 29.52 7.88
CA VAL A 540 5.46 28.26 7.76
C VAL A 540 5.40 27.82 6.30
N VAL A 541 5.11 28.75 5.39
CA VAL A 541 5.02 28.46 3.95
C VAL A 541 6.38 28.02 3.41
N ASP A 542 7.44 28.77 3.74
CA ASP A 542 8.79 28.46 3.29
C ASP A 542 9.25 27.08 3.77
N LEU A 543 8.97 26.72 5.04
CA LEU A 543 9.26 25.39 5.57
C LEU A 543 8.54 24.28 4.77
N VAL A 544 7.21 24.37 4.64
CA VAL A 544 6.42 23.27 4.05
C VAL A 544 6.60 23.16 2.53
N THR A 545 7.23 24.14 1.90
CA THR A 545 7.56 24.16 0.46
C THR A 545 9.06 24.12 0.18
N ALA A 546 9.87 23.96 1.23
CA ALA A 546 11.34 23.91 1.18
C ALA A 546 11.98 25.12 0.47
N HIS A 547 11.50 26.34 0.71
CA HIS A 547 12.06 27.60 0.20
C HIS A 547 13.11 28.22 1.15
N ASN A 548 13.73 27.43 1.99
CA ASN A 548 14.73 27.88 2.98
C ASN A 548 16.07 28.26 2.32
#